data_f245eff8d27ad956faa84b9b7b8b632c
#
_entry.id   f245eff8d27ad956faa84b9b7b8b632c
#
_cell.length_a   1.000
_cell.length_b   1.000
_cell.length_c   1.000
_cell.angle_alpha   90.00
_cell.angle_beta   90.00
_cell.angle_gamma   90.00
#
_symmetry.space_group_name_H-M   'P 1'
#
loop_
_entity.id
_entity.type
_entity.pdbx_description
1 polymer ?
#
loop_
_entity_poly.entity_id
_entity_poly.type
_entity_poly.pdbx_seq_one_letter_code
_entity_poly.pdbx_strand_id
1 'polypeptide(L)'
;VLVELLHLVVTPVSLAHRRRGYLRESVLLMSRGRRCRHAWAPHLAAARAAILEACDGLPQRRVAVVLGSGLLQDVPLAELAARFERVDLVDAVHLWPARFRARAHPNVRLITADLVLQPDRPEPLAALCGGETVDFVVSANLLSQLPILPLDRPGFVPPDLGSRIVRAHLDGLAGLRARVCLVTDVEQIEEDRAGQVIARLDLLHGVRLGRADQRWTWDLAPFGEATRHRRLIHRVEAFRDWRGP
;
A
#
# COMPACT_ATOMS: atom_id res chain seq x y z
N VAL A 1 0.02 -8.83 22.03
CA VAL A 1 1.15 -8.16 22.71
C VAL A 1 2.46 -8.96 22.53
N LEU A 2 2.56 -10.25 22.96
CA LEU A 2 3.81 -11.02 22.85
C LEU A 2 4.30 -11.19 21.40
N VAL A 3 3.41 -11.48 20.46
CA VAL A 3 3.75 -11.63 19.02
C VAL A 3 4.23 -10.31 18.44
N GLU A 4 3.62 -9.20 18.82
CA GLU A 4 4.01 -7.85 18.39
C GLU A 4 5.41 -7.50 18.89
N LEU A 5 5.69 -7.74 20.18
CA LEU A 5 7.01 -7.55 20.77
C LEU A 5 8.07 -8.41 20.08
N LEU A 6 7.75 -9.67 19.78
CA LEU A 6 8.66 -10.56 19.06
C LEU A 6 8.98 -9.96 17.68
N HIS A 7 8.00 -9.50 16.90
CA HIS A 7 8.24 -8.89 15.60
C HIS A 7 9.08 -7.61 15.69
N LEU A 8 8.89 -6.79 16.72
CA LEU A 8 9.71 -5.60 16.95
C LEU A 8 11.18 -5.91 17.22
N VAL A 9 11.47 -7.06 17.83
CA VAL A 9 12.84 -7.48 18.15
C VAL A 9 13.51 -8.22 17.00
N VAL A 10 12.83 -9.22 16.44
CA VAL A 10 13.46 -10.16 15.49
C VAL A 10 13.39 -9.73 14.02
N THR A 11 12.58 -8.70 13.65
CA THR A 11 12.51 -8.27 12.25
C THR A 11 13.77 -7.50 11.86
N PRO A 12 14.52 -7.97 10.86
CA PRO A 12 15.73 -7.27 10.40
C PRO A 12 15.32 -6.00 9.64
N VAL A 13 15.57 -4.86 10.25
CA VAL A 13 15.24 -3.52 9.72
C VAL A 13 16.40 -2.59 10.03
N SER A 14 16.75 -1.70 9.08
CA SER A 14 17.78 -0.70 9.31
C SER A 14 17.41 0.23 10.47
N LEU A 15 18.42 0.75 11.18
CA LEU A 15 18.18 1.70 12.27
C LEU A 15 17.42 2.95 11.78
N ALA A 16 17.66 3.38 10.55
CA ALA A 16 16.96 4.52 9.94
C ALA A 16 15.46 4.24 9.80
N HIS A 17 15.06 3.08 9.24
CA HIS A 17 13.64 2.71 9.10
C HIS A 17 12.97 2.46 10.46
N ARG A 18 13.71 1.89 11.43
CA ARG A 18 13.21 1.71 12.79
C ARG A 18 12.93 3.05 13.47
N ARG A 19 13.86 4.02 13.38
CA ARG A 19 13.69 5.36 13.94
C ARG A 19 12.59 6.17 13.27
N ARG A 20 12.31 5.92 11.99
CA ARG A 20 11.19 6.52 11.24
C ARG A 20 9.83 5.93 11.57
N GLY A 21 9.74 4.86 12.37
CA GLY A 21 8.47 4.26 12.80
C GLY A 21 7.92 3.19 11.89
N TYR A 22 8.50 2.90 10.72
CA TYR A 22 7.98 1.93 9.76
C TYR A 22 7.73 0.55 10.36
N LEU A 23 8.65 0.05 11.19
CA LEU A 23 8.48 -1.25 11.83
C LEU A 23 7.28 -1.28 12.77
N ARG A 24 7.08 -0.21 13.57
CA ARG A 24 5.96 -0.09 14.49
C ARG A 24 4.64 -0.10 13.73
N GLU A 25 4.52 0.72 12.68
CA GLU A 25 3.29 0.79 11.87
C GLU A 25 2.99 -0.55 11.20
N SER A 26 3.99 -1.23 10.63
CA SER A 26 3.82 -2.56 10.03
C SER A 26 3.31 -3.60 11.05
N VAL A 27 3.81 -3.57 12.28
CA VAL A 27 3.37 -4.48 13.36
C VAL A 27 1.94 -4.15 13.81
N LEU A 28 1.59 -2.86 13.94
CA LEU A 28 0.24 -2.42 14.29
C LEU A 28 -0.77 -2.81 13.22
N LEU A 29 -0.43 -2.63 11.95
CA LEU A 29 -1.27 -3.05 10.80
C LEU A 29 -1.48 -4.57 10.80
N MET A 30 -0.42 -5.35 11.03
CA MET A 30 -0.51 -6.81 11.17
C MET A 30 -1.46 -7.21 12.29
N SER A 31 -1.36 -6.58 13.44
CA SER A 31 -2.17 -6.88 14.61
C SER A 31 -3.65 -6.56 14.35
N ARG A 32 -3.94 -5.40 13.75
CA ARG A 32 -5.29 -5.02 13.33
C ARG A 32 -5.83 -5.99 12.28
N GLY A 33 -5.07 -6.32 11.26
CA GLY A 33 -5.48 -7.27 10.21
C GLY A 33 -5.86 -8.65 10.76
N ARG A 34 -5.22 -9.10 11.84
CA ARG A 34 -5.60 -10.35 12.53
C ARG A 34 -6.94 -10.22 13.26
N ARG A 35 -7.15 -9.12 13.99
CA ARG A 35 -8.39 -8.87 14.73
C ARG A 35 -9.57 -8.64 13.79
N CYS A 36 -9.35 -7.87 12.72
CA CYS A 36 -10.39 -7.46 11.76
C CYS A 36 -10.48 -8.40 10.54
N ARG A 37 -9.90 -9.61 10.59
CA ARG A 37 -9.76 -10.51 9.42
C ARG A 37 -11.05 -10.73 8.64
N HIS A 38 -12.19 -10.83 9.32
CA HIS A 38 -13.49 -11.04 8.69
C HIS A 38 -14.02 -9.77 8.03
N ALA A 39 -13.87 -8.63 8.68
CA ALA A 39 -14.25 -7.32 8.13
C ALA A 39 -13.38 -6.93 6.93
N TRP A 40 -12.11 -7.32 6.95
CA TRP A 40 -11.16 -7.01 5.85
C TRP A 40 -11.28 -7.96 4.66
N ALA A 41 -11.85 -9.15 4.82
CA ALA A 41 -11.89 -10.17 3.77
C ALA A 41 -12.47 -9.68 2.43
N PRO A 42 -13.59 -8.90 2.39
CA PRO A 42 -14.11 -8.37 1.13
C PRO A 42 -13.15 -7.41 0.44
N HIS A 43 -12.53 -6.48 1.20
CA HIS A 43 -11.54 -5.55 0.67
C HIS A 43 -10.31 -6.28 0.10
N LEU A 44 -9.76 -7.23 0.86
CA LEU A 44 -8.60 -8.01 0.43
C LEU A 44 -8.88 -8.82 -0.84
N ALA A 45 -10.09 -9.36 -0.97
CA ALA A 45 -10.52 -10.07 -2.17
C ALA A 45 -10.66 -9.12 -3.37
N ALA A 46 -11.28 -7.95 -3.18
CA ALA A 46 -11.44 -6.94 -4.23
C ALA A 46 -10.10 -6.40 -4.72
N ALA A 47 -9.17 -6.09 -3.80
CA ALA A 47 -7.83 -5.62 -4.14
C ALA A 47 -7.05 -6.67 -4.97
N ARG A 48 -7.07 -7.95 -4.55
CA ARG A 48 -6.44 -9.03 -5.31
C ARG A 48 -7.07 -9.20 -6.70
N ALA A 49 -8.39 -9.14 -6.80
CA ALA A 49 -9.09 -9.24 -8.08
C ALA A 49 -8.69 -8.10 -9.02
N ALA A 50 -8.68 -6.85 -8.53
CA ALA A 50 -8.29 -5.68 -9.33
C ALA A 50 -6.85 -5.80 -9.85
N ILE A 51 -5.90 -6.28 -9.03
CA ILE A 51 -4.51 -6.51 -9.45
C ILE A 51 -4.45 -7.60 -10.54
N LEU A 52 -5.18 -8.70 -10.39
CA LEU A 52 -5.19 -9.78 -11.39
C LEU A 52 -5.82 -9.35 -12.71
N GLU A 53 -6.92 -8.61 -12.66
CA GLU A 53 -7.55 -8.04 -13.87
C GLU A 53 -6.62 -7.04 -14.57
N ALA A 54 -5.83 -6.27 -13.83
CA ALA A 54 -4.84 -5.36 -14.39
C ALA A 54 -3.70 -6.10 -15.12
N CYS A 55 -3.43 -7.37 -14.76
CA CYS A 55 -2.45 -8.21 -15.47
C CYS A 55 -2.98 -8.75 -16.81
N ASP A 56 -4.30 -8.74 -17.04
CA ASP A 56 -4.87 -9.34 -18.24
C ASP A 56 -4.52 -8.51 -19.48
N GLY A 57 -4.24 -9.21 -20.58
CA GLY A 57 -3.85 -8.58 -21.84
C GLY A 57 -2.45 -7.94 -21.85
N LEU A 58 -1.61 -8.19 -20.84
CA LEU A 58 -0.19 -7.80 -20.91
C LEU A 58 0.53 -8.59 -22.01
N PRO A 59 1.25 -7.92 -22.93
CA PRO A 59 1.96 -8.59 -24.02
C PRO A 59 3.19 -9.37 -23.55
N GLN A 60 3.79 -8.92 -22.44
CA GLN A 60 4.95 -9.54 -21.81
C GLN A 60 4.76 -9.61 -20.30
N ARG A 61 5.40 -10.56 -19.66
CA ARG A 61 5.30 -10.81 -18.20
C ARG A 61 6.66 -11.18 -17.61
N ARG A 62 7.67 -10.36 -17.92
CA ARG A 62 9.04 -10.57 -17.43
C ARG A 62 9.16 -10.20 -15.97
N VAL A 63 8.89 -8.94 -15.61
CA VAL A 63 9.03 -8.47 -14.24
C VAL A 63 7.78 -7.74 -13.79
N ALA A 64 7.24 -8.16 -12.64
CA ALA A 64 6.25 -7.40 -11.88
C ALA A 64 6.90 -6.78 -10.65
N VAL A 65 6.63 -5.51 -10.36
CA VAL A 65 7.06 -4.81 -9.15
C VAL A 65 5.84 -4.44 -8.32
N VAL A 66 5.82 -4.82 -7.05
CA VAL A 66 4.76 -4.49 -6.10
C VAL A 66 5.31 -3.50 -5.06
N LEU A 67 4.84 -2.26 -5.13
CA LEU A 67 5.17 -1.19 -4.20
C LEU A 67 4.18 -1.20 -3.02
N GLY A 68 4.69 -1.16 -1.80
CA GLY A 68 3.87 -1.29 -0.59
C GLY A 68 3.39 -2.73 -0.37
N SER A 69 4.25 -3.72 -0.61
CA SER A 69 3.89 -5.14 -0.54
C SER A 69 3.39 -5.60 0.84
N GLY A 70 3.73 -4.91 1.90
CA GLY A 70 3.24 -5.10 3.25
C GLY A 70 3.28 -6.55 3.72
N LEU A 71 2.12 -7.03 4.18
CA LEU A 71 1.91 -8.41 4.63
C LEU A 71 1.46 -9.36 3.51
N LEU A 72 1.36 -8.89 2.27
CA LEU A 72 0.87 -9.65 1.11
C LEU A 72 -0.56 -10.18 1.31
N GLN A 73 -1.40 -9.45 2.07
CA GLN A 73 -2.78 -9.88 2.32
C GLN A 73 -3.70 -9.51 1.15
N ASP A 74 -3.47 -8.36 0.56
CA ASP A 74 -4.17 -7.77 -0.59
C ASP A 74 -3.44 -8.00 -1.92
N VAL A 75 -2.26 -8.63 -1.89
CA VAL A 75 -1.44 -8.96 -3.06
C VAL A 75 -1.62 -10.44 -3.42
N PRO A 76 -2.02 -10.78 -4.67
CA PRO A 76 -2.17 -12.15 -5.14
C PRO A 76 -0.80 -12.74 -5.53
N LEU A 77 0.08 -12.96 -4.53
CA LEU A 77 1.48 -13.32 -4.75
C LEU A 77 1.67 -14.61 -5.55
N ALA A 78 0.89 -15.66 -5.24
CA ALA A 78 1.02 -16.94 -5.91
C ALA A 78 0.68 -16.83 -7.41
N GLU A 79 -0.38 -16.09 -7.72
CA GLU A 79 -0.82 -15.86 -9.09
C GLU A 79 0.17 -14.97 -9.87
N LEU A 80 0.73 -13.93 -9.21
CA LEU A 80 1.77 -13.10 -9.81
C LEU A 80 3.04 -13.93 -10.07
N ALA A 81 3.49 -14.73 -9.09
CA ALA A 81 4.66 -15.59 -9.24
C ALA A 81 4.47 -16.65 -10.35
N ALA A 82 3.24 -17.15 -10.55
CA ALA A 82 2.94 -18.07 -11.63
C ALA A 82 2.87 -17.40 -13.02
N ARG A 83 2.61 -16.10 -13.08
CA ARG A 83 2.40 -15.37 -14.34
C ARG A 83 3.65 -14.63 -14.83
N PHE A 84 4.57 -14.24 -13.95
CA PHE A 84 5.75 -13.44 -14.26
C PHE A 84 7.04 -14.24 -14.07
N GLU A 85 8.05 -13.96 -14.87
CA GLU A 85 9.39 -14.53 -14.73
C GLU A 85 10.02 -14.12 -13.38
N ARG A 86 9.73 -12.90 -12.93
CA ARG A 86 10.19 -12.37 -11.64
C ARG A 86 9.17 -11.44 -11.01
N VAL A 87 9.02 -11.51 -9.69
CA VAL A 87 8.22 -10.58 -8.88
C VAL A 87 9.11 -9.92 -7.84
N ASP A 88 9.22 -8.61 -7.89
CA ASP A 88 9.96 -7.80 -6.94
C ASP A 88 8.97 -7.15 -5.95
N LEU A 89 9.06 -7.51 -4.68
CA LEU A 89 8.23 -6.99 -3.58
C LEU A 89 9.00 -5.90 -2.88
N VAL A 90 8.52 -4.67 -2.98
CA VAL A 90 9.19 -3.47 -2.46
C VAL A 90 8.40 -2.93 -1.27
N ASP A 91 9.07 -2.78 -0.13
CA ASP A 91 8.51 -2.19 1.09
C ASP A 91 9.64 -1.66 1.99
N ALA A 92 9.31 -0.72 2.89
CA ALA A 92 10.24 -0.26 3.93
C ALA A 92 10.55 -1.35 4.96
N VAL A 93 9.61 -2.29 5.18
CA VAL A 93 9.72 -3.38 6.16
C VAL A 93 9.05 -4.65 5.64
N HIS A 94 9.81 -5.75 5.60
CA HIS A 94 9.25 -7.07 5.35
C HIS A 94 9.18 -7.87 6.65
N LEU A 95 7.98 -8.00 7.23
CA LEU A 95 7.75 -8.83 8.41
C LEU A 95 7.89 -10.33 8.08
N TRP A 96 8.14 -11.16 9.09
CA TRP A 96 8.32 -12.60 8.92
C TRP A 96 7.22 -13.31 8.13
N PRO A 97 5.91 -13.00 8.30
CA PRO A 97 4.86 -13.63 7.49
C PRO A 97 5.02 -13.36 5.99
N ALA A 98 5.39 -12.14 5.60
CA ALA A 98 5.66 -11.79 4.19
C ALA A 98 6.92 -12.50 3.67
N ARG A 99 8.00 -12.52 4.47
CA ARG A 99 9.24 -13.24 4.13
C ARG A 99 9.01 -14.74 3.93
N PHE A 100 8.19 -15.35 4.79
CA PHE A 100 7.86 -16.77 4.68
C PHE A 100 7.07 -17.08 3.41
N ARG A 101 6.06 -16.25 3.10
CA ARG A 101 5.28 -16.39 1.86
C ARG A 101 6.15 -16.22 0.61
N ALA A 102 7.02 -15.22 0.60
CA ALA A 102 7.92 -14.95 -0.52
C ALA A 102 8.89 -16.13 -0.80
N ARG A 103 9.40 -16.80 0.25
CA ARG A 103 10.29 -17.94 0.12
C ARG A 103 9.68 -19.18 -0.57
N ALA A 104 8.34 -19.26 -0.61
CA ALA A 104 7.64 -20.33 -1.31
C ALA A 104 7.75 -20.23 -2.85
N HIS A 105 8.24 -19.09 -3.36
CA HIS A 105 8.33 -18.80 -4.78
C HIS A 105 9.77 -18.42 -5.15
N PRO A 106 10.49 -19.22 -5.94
CA PRO A 106 11.92 -19.00 -6.23
C PRO A 106 12.17 -17.75 -7.07
N ASN A 107 11.16 -17.27 -7.82
CA ASN A 107 11.21 -16.07 -8.65
C ASN A 107 10.75 -14.79 -7.93
N VAL A 108 10.49 -14.85 -6.62
CA VAL A 108 10.10 -13.68 -5.82
C VAL A 108 11.30 -13.10 -5.08
N ARG A 109 11.47 -11.78 -5.13
CA ARG A 109 12.53 -11.04 -4.45
C ARG A 109 11.93 -10.03 -3.48
N LEU A 110 12.56 -9.86 -2.32
CA LEU A 110 12.23 -8.83 -1.34
C LEU A 110 13.24 -7.69 -1.47
N ILE A 111 12.75 -6.48 -1.75
CA ILE A 111 13.55 -5.26 -1.87
C ILE A 111 13.12 -4.32 -0.76
N THR A 112 14.05 -3.98 0.13
CA THR A 112 13.79 -3.01 1.20
C THR A 112 14.12 -1.61 0.70
N ALA A 113 13.11 -0.76 0.57
CA ALA A 113 13.26 0.64 0.13
C ALA A 113 12.26 1.56 0.84
N ASP A 114 12.67 2.78 1.08
CA ASP A 114 11.79 3.86 1.54
C ASP A 114 11.09 4.46 0.32
N LEU A 115 9.77 4.27 0.23
CA LEU A 115 8.95 4.73 -0.89
C LEU A 115 8.37 6.13 -0.68
N VAL A 116 8.66 6.78 0.45
CA VAL A 116 8.35 8.18 0.66
C VAL A 116 9.31 9.03 -0.18
N LEU A 117 8.83 9.40 -1.36
CA LEU A 117 9.59 10.27 -2.24
C LEU A 117 9.65 11.68 -1.66
N GLN A 118 10.85 12.23 -1.57
CA GLN A 118 11.01 13.65 -1.34
C GLN A 118 10.61 14.36 -2.63
N PRO A 119 9.78 15.44 -2.56
CA PRO A 119 9.35 16.17 -3.76
C PRO A 119 10.49 16.62 -4.68
N ASP A 120 11.68 16.78 -4.10
CA ASP A 120 12.88 17.23 -4.80
C ASP A 120 13.76 16.07 -5.32
N ARG A 121 13.36 14.80 -5.09
CA ARG A 121 14.10 13.59 -5.49
C ARG A 121 13.15 12.49 -5.97
N PRO A 122 12.62 12.56 -7.20
CA PRO A 122 11.70 11.56 -7.75
C PRO A 122 12.37 10.24 -8.18
N GLU A 123 13.69 10.16 -8.11
CA GLU A 123 14.53 9.07 -8.65
C GLU A 123 14.25 7.65 -8.12
N PRO A 124 13.77 7.42 -6.86
CA PRO A 124 13.65 6.06 -6.36
C PRO A 124 12.68 5.16 -7.15
N LEU A 125 11.54 5.68 -7.66
CA LEU A 125 10.61 4.86 -8.44
C LEU A 125 11.16 4.49 -9.80
N ALA A 126 11.81 5.42 -10.50
CA ALA A 126 12.46 5.13 -11.76
C ALA A 126 13.57 4.09 -11.61
N ALA A 127 14.36 4.16 -10.53
CA ALA A 127 15.40 3.17 -10.24
C ALA A 127 14.83 1.77 -9.95
N LEU A 128 13.69 1.69 -9.25
CA LEU A 128 13.05 0.42 -8.88
C LEU A 128 12.19 -0.17 -10.00
N CYS A 129 11.52 0.68 -10.79
CA CYS A 129 10.47 0.30 -11.72
C CYS A 129 10.74 0.71 -13.18
N GLY A 130 11.76 1.53 -13.43
CA GLY A 130 12.04 2.10 -14.77
C GLY A 130 12.82 1.20 -15.70
N GLY A 131 13.18 -0.02 -15.28
CA GLY A 131 13.93 -0.97 -16.13
C GLY A 131 13.11 -1.40 -17.35
N GLU A 132 13.77 -1.58 -18.51
CA GLU A 132 13.12 -2.00 -19.77
C GLU A 132 12.41 -3.36 -19.68
N THR A 133 12.77 -4.18 -18.70
CA THR A 133 12.15 -5.49 -18.45
C THR A 133 10.96 -5.45 -17.49
N VAL A 134 10.65 -4.31 -16.89
CA VAL A 134 9.49 -4.17 -16.01
C VAL A 134 8.24 -3.97 -16.87
N ASP A 135 7.34 -4.93 -16.84
CA ASP A 135 6.12 -4.92 -17.64
C ASP A 135 4.89 -4.51 -16.81
N PHE A 136 4.96 -4.69 -15.49
CA PHE A 136 3.85 -4.43 -14.58
C PHE A 136 4.32 -3.84 -13.25
N VAL A 137 3.63 -2.79 -12.80
CA VAL A 137 3.86 -2.17 -11.48
C VAL A 137 2.54 -2.10 -10.74
N VAL A 138 2.52 -2.50 -9.48
CA VAL A 138 1.38 -2.38 -8.58
C VAL A 138 1.75 -1.42 -7.45
N SER A 139 0.97 -0.35 -7.25
CA SER A 139 0.98 0.44 -6.02
C SER A 139 -0.20 -0.05 -5.16
N ALA A 140 0.10 -0.86 -4.13
CA ALA A 140 -0.89 -1.62 -3.38
C ALA A 140 -1.20 -0.94 -2.04
N ASN A 141 -2.32 -0.22 -1.95
CA ASN A 141 -2.79 0.50 -0.75
C ASN A 141 -1.69 1.34 -0.05
N LEU A 142 -0.77 1.87 -0.85
CA LEU A 142 0.41 2.58 -0.37
C LEU A 142 0.22 4.11 -0.36
N LEU A 143 -0.43 4.65 -1.39
CA LEU A 143 -0.44 6.09 -1.68
C LEU A 143 -0.92 6.94 -0.50
N SER A 144 -2.02 6.58 0.14
CA SER A 144 -2.59 7.26 1.31
C SER A 144 -1.72 7.13 2.57
N GLN A 145 -0.86 6.11 2.63
CA GLN A 145 0.00 5.85 3.77
C GLN A 145 1.33 6.62 3.72
N LEU A 146 1.77 7.03 2.54
CA LEU A 146 3.05 7.72 2.37
C LEU A 146 3.17 9.00 3.19
N PRO A 147 2.13 9.85 3.32
CA PRO A 147 2.20 11.07 4.11
C PRO A 147 2.18 10.86 5.63
N ILE A 148 1.67 9.72 6.13
CA ILE A 148 1.37 9.53 7.57
C ILE A 148 2.60 9.80 8.43
N LEU A 149 3.68 9.06 8.24
CA LEU A 149 4.89 9.20 9.04
C LEU A 149 5.62 10.55 8.86
N PRO A 150 5.71 11.11 7.64
CA PRO A 150 6.24 12.47 7.47
C PRO A 150 5.43 13.55 8.17
N LEU A 151 4.09 13.44 8.18
CA LEU A 151 3.22 14.43 8.83
C LEU A 151 3.19 14.29 10.36
N ASP A 152 3.48 13.11 10.90
CA ASP A 152 3.53 12.84 12.35
C ASP A 152 4.88 13.19 12.98
N ARG A 153 5.80 13.80 12.24
CA ARG A 153 7.12 14.19 12.78
C ARG A 153 7.03 15.42 13.67
N PRO A 154 7.77 15.45 14.78
CA PRO A 154 7.85 16.65 15.61
C PRO A 154 8.53 17.80 14.84
N GLY A 155 8.05 19.02 15.03
CA GLY A 155 8.55 20.23 14.43
C GLY A 155 7.59 20.86 13.41
N PHE A 156 8.09 21.81 12.63
CA PHE A 156 7.29 22.47 11.61
C PHE A 156 7.05 21.53 10.42
N VAL A 157 5.78 21.29 10.12
CA VAL A 157 5.34 20.52 8.95
C VAL A 157 4.67 21.48 7.97
N PRO A 158 5.18 21.62 6.72
CA PRO A 158 4.55 22.45 5.72
C PRO A 158 3.11 21.98 5.46
N PRO A 159 2.13 22.91 5.36
CA PRO A 159 0.71 22.54 5.17
C PRO A 159 0.43 21.72 3.88
N ASP A 160 1.30 21.89 2.87
CA ASP A 160 1.20 21.21 1.57
C ASP A 160 2.02 19.90 1.49
N LEU A 161 2.72 19.51 2.57
CA LEU A 161 3.62 18.36 2.53
C LEU A 161 2.90 17.08 2.12
N GLY A 162 1.70 16.83 2.65
CA GLY A 162 0.91 15.65 2.32
C GLY A 162 0.59 15.57 0.83
N SER A 163 0.06 16.63 0.25
CA SER A 163 -0.25 16.71 -1.19
C SER A 163 0.99 16.59 -2.07
N ARG A 164 2.12 17.16 -1.65
CA ARG A 164 3.40 17.05 -2.38
C ARG A 164 3.92 15.61 -2.41
N ILE A 165 3.86 14.89 -1.28
CA ILE A 165 4.26 13.48 -1.22
C ILE A 165 3.37 12.62 -2.13
N VAL A 166 2.04 12.81 -2.06
CA VAL A 166 1.09 12.09 -2.92
C VAL A 166 1.37 12.37 -4.39
N ARG A 167 1.53 13.63 -4.79
CA ARG A 167 1.86 14.01 -6.18
C ARG A 167 3.17 13.41 -6.65
N ALA A 168 4.24 13.50 -5.85
CA ALA A 168 5.54 12.95 -6.22
C ALA A 168 5.49 11.45 -6.52
N HIS A 169 4.72 10.68 -5.75
CA HIS A 169 4.50 9.26 -6.03
C HIS A 169 3.74 9.05 -7.34
N LEU A 170 2.65 9.79 -7.55
CA LEU A 170 1.84 9.72 -8.76
C LEU A 170 2.63 10.12 -10.01
N ASP A 171 3.40 11.20 -9.95
CA ASP A 171 4.27 11.65 -11.05
C ASP A 171 5.32 10.59 -11.39
N GLY A 172 5.89 9.96 -10.36
CA GLY A 172 6.80 8.83 -10.53
C GLY A 172 6.14 7.63 -11.22
N LEU A 173 4.89 7.31 -10.87
CA LEU A 173 4.12 6.23 -11.52
C LEU A 173 3.77 6.59 -12.97
N ALA A 174 3.31 7.80 -13.23
CA ALA A 174 2.94 8.27 -14.58
C ALA A 174 4.11 8.24 -15.58
N GLY A 175 5.34 8.42 -15.09
CA GLY A 175 6.56 8.36 -15.88
C GLY A 175 7.00 6.95 -16.28
N LEU A 176 6.37 5.89 -15.76
CA LEU A 176 6.76 4.51 -16.05
C LEU A 176 6.23 4.02 -17.41
N ARG A 177 7.03 3.22 -18.12
CA ARG A 177 6.60 2.54 -19.35
C ARG A 177 5.72 1.32 -19.06
N ALA A 178 5.92 0.67 -17.92
CA ALA A 178 5.16 -0.49 -17.48
C ALA A 178 3.67 -0.15 -17.30
N ARG A 179 2.78 -1.13 -17.41
CA ARG A 179 1.40 -0.97 -16.96
C ARG A 179 1.37 -0.74 -15.45
N VAL A 180 0.61 0.25 -15.00
CA VAL A 180 0.54 0.63 -13.58
C VAL A 180 -0.84 0.33 -13.02
N CYS A 181 -0.94 -0.68 -12.18
CA CYS A 181 -2.12 -0.91 -11.33
C CYS A 181 -2.00 -0.08 -10.06
N LEU A 182 -2.93 0.84 -9.86
CA LEU A 182 -3.02 1.63 -8.62
C LEU A 182 -4.24 1.20 -7.83
N VAL A 183 -4.06 0.74 -6.61
CA VAL A 183 -5.11 0.49 -5.62
C VAL A 183 -4.83 1.36 -4.42
N THR A 184 -5.78 2.20 -4.04
CA THR A 184 -5.60 3.10 -2.89
C THR A 184 -6.92 3.50 -2.25
N ASP A 185 -6.89 3.69 -0.95
CA ASP A 185 -7.94 4.35 -0.22
C ASP A 185 -7.84 5.88 -0.42
N VAL A 186 -8.98 6.51 -0.62
CA VAL A 186 -9.08 7.94 -0.97
C VAL A 186 -9.78 8.77 0.09
N GLU A 187 -10.67 8.18 0.87
CA GLU A 187 -11.44 8.85 1.90
C GLU A 187 -11.64 7.92 3.10
N GLN A 188 -11.46 8.45 4.30
CA GLN A 188 -11.91 7.82 5.54
C GLN A 188 -13.23 8.41 6.00
N ILE A 189 -14.17 7.56 6.36
CA ILE A 189 -15.48 7.91 6.89
C ILE A 189 -15.59 7.34 8.30
N GLU A 190 -15.95 8.18 9.25
CA GLU A 190 -16.26 7.78 10.62
C GLU A 190 -17.78 7.76 10.79
N GLU A 191 -18.35 6.62 11.19
CA GLU A 191 -19.78 6.43 11.40
C GLU A 191 -20.09 5.98 12.82
N ASP A 192 -21.24 6.42 13.34
CA ASP A 192 -21.80 5.92 14.59
C ASP A 192 -22.67 4.66 14.40
N ARG A 193 -23.22 4.12 15.49
CA ARG A 193 -24.10 2.94 15.46
C ARG A 193 -25.46 3.16 14.80
N ALA A 194 -25.88 4.42 14.65
CA ALA A 194 -27.10 4.78 13.91
C ALA A 194 -26.87 4.91 12.40
N GLY A 195 -25.60 4.74 11.95
CA GLY A 195 -25.22 4.93 10.56
C GLY A 195 -25.02 6.40 10.17
N GLN A 196 -24.98 7.31 11.18
CA GLN A 196 -24.72 8.71 10.92
C GLN A 196 -23.23 8.94 10.71
N VAL A 197 -22.89 9.66 9.63
CA VAL A 197 -21.51 10.08 9.36
C VAL A 197 -21.13 11.20 10.32
N ILE A 198 -20.11 10.96 11.12
CA ILE A 198 -19.56 11.90 12.12
C ILE A 198 -18.45 12.74 11.52
N ALA A 199 -17.57 12.12 10.71
CA ALA A 199 -16.43 12.80 10.11
C ALA A 199 -16.07 12.18 8.76
N ARG A 200 -15.44 12.99 7.92
CA ARG A 200 -14.79 12.57 6.67
C ARG A 200 -13.40 13.14 6.63
N LEU A 201 -12.45 12.34 6.17
CA LEU A 201 -11.06 12.74 5.99
C LEU A 201 -10.63 12.38 4.57
N ASP A 202 -10.15 13.36 3.82
CA ASP A 202 -9.50 13.15 2.54
C ASP A 202 -8.08 12.60 2.77
N LEU A 203 -7.86 11.36 2.37
CA LEU A 203 -6.58 10.66 2.58
C LEU A 203 -5.51 11.04 1.55
N LEU A 204 -5.91 11.74 0.48
CA LEU A 204 -5.02 12.17 -0.60
C LEU A 204 -4.67 13.67 -0.54
N HIS A 205 -5.05 14.35 0.54
CA HIS A 205 -4.70 15.77 0.75
C HIS A 205 -5.08 16.69 -0.41
N GLY A 206 -6.27 16.53 -0.97
CA GLY A 206 -6.80 17.33 -2.08
C GLY A 206 -6.37 16.88 -3.48
N VAL A 207 -5.53 15.85 -3.59
CA VAL A 207 -5.11 15.30 -4.89
C VAL A 207 -6.21 14.41 -5.47
N ARG A 208 -6.51 14.58 -6.77
CA ARG A 208 -7.51 13.79 -7.49
C ARG A 208 -6.82 12.78 -8.41
N LEU A 209 -7.42 11.59 -8.56
CA LEU A 209 -6.85 10.49 -9.34
C LEU A 209 -7.53 10.29 -10.71
N GLY A 210 -8.59 11.06 -11.00
CA GLY A 210 -9.41 10.85 -12.19
C GLY A 210 -10.49 9.79 -11.98
N ARG A 211 -10.96 9.16 -13.07
CA ARG A 211 -12.04 8.16 -13.02
C ARG A 211 -11.49 6.77 -12.73
N ALA A 212 -11.81 6.22 -11.57
CA ALA A 212 -11.45 4.85 -11.21
C ALA A 212 -12.22 3.80 -12.03
N ASP A 213 -11.57 2.68 -12.34
CA ASP A 213 -12.19 1.51 -12.96
C ASP A 213 -13.10 0.77 -11.99
N GLN A 214 -12.68 0.69 -10.72
CA GLN A 214 -13.44 0.02 -9.65
C GLN A 214 -13.44 0.83 -8.37
N ARG A 215 -14.51 0.70 -7.59
CA ARG A 215 -14.67 1.32 -6.27
C ARG A 215 -15.33 0.36 -5.30
N TRP A 216 -14.86 0.36 -4.05
CA TRP A 216 -15.49 -0.39 -2.97
C TRP A 216 -15.22 0.28 -1.62
N THR A 217 -15.79 -0.28 -0.56
CA THR A 217 -15.53 0.15 0.81
C THR A 217 -14.73 -0.89 1.56
N TRP A 218 -13.87 -0.42 2.47
CA TRP A 218 -13.09 -1.21 3.38
C TRP A 218 -13.49 -0.87 4.82
N ASP A 219 -14.08 -1.80 5.55
CA ASP A 219 -14.35 -1.65 6.98
C ASP A 219 -13.02 -1.81 7.75
N LEU A 220 -12.26 -0.72 7.82
CA LEU A 220 -10.90 -0.68 8.36
C LEU A 220 -10.88 -0.97 9.86
N ALA A 221 -11.79 -0.36 10.60
CA ALA A 221 -11.94 -0.56 12.04
C ALA A 221 -13.43 -0.67 12.37
N PRO A 222 -13.98 -1.91 12.44
CA PRO A 222 -15.35 -2.14 12.82
C PRO A 222 -15.62 -1.70 14.25
N PHE A 223 -16.90 -1.62 14.63
CA PHE A 223 -17.29 -1.28 16.00
C PHE A 223 -16.59 -2.19 17.02
N GLY A 224 -15.95 -1.57 18.01
CA GLY A 224 -15.18 -2.28 19.05
C GLY A 224 -13.68 -2.40 18.76
N GLU A 225 -13.22 -2.12 17.55
CA GLU A 225 -11.78 -2.13 17.24
C GLU A 225 -11.10 -0.85 17.73
N ALA A 226 -11.52 0.33 17.27
CA ALA A 226 -10.98 1.60 17.71
C ALA A 226 -11.79 2.15 18.91
N THR A 227 -13.12 2.18 18.78
CA THR A 227 -14.05 2.54 19.85
C THR A 227 -15.31 1.67 19.80
N ARG A 228 -16.06 1.61 20.93
CA ARG A 228 -17.31 0.84 20.97
C ARG A 228 -18.44 1.47 20.14
N HIS A 229 -18.37 2.78 19.90
CA HIS A 229 -19.49 3.58 19.37
C HIS A 229 -19.26 4.04 17.94
N ARG A 230 -18.07 3.87 17.39
CA ARG A 230 -17.70 4.34 16.07
C ARG A 230 -16.96 3.26 15.28
N ARG A 231 -17.15 3.26 13.96
CA ARG A 231 -16.36 2.47 13.01
C ARG A 231 -15.68 3.38 12.00
N LEU A 232 -14.57 2.91 11.44
CA LEU A 232 -13.85 3.60 10.37
C LEU A 232 -14.00 2.80 9.09
N ILE A 233 -14.50 3.45 8.06
CA ILE A 233 -14.66 2.90 6.72
C ILE A 233 -13.76 3.69 5.77
N HIS A 234 -12.98 3.01 4.95
CA HIS A 234 -12.27 3.64 3.85
C HIS A 234 -13.00 3.42 2.53
N ARG A 235 -13.03 4.44 1.68
CA ARG A 235 -13.40 4.32 0.27
C ARG A 235 -12.14 4.00 -0.51
N VAL A 236 -12.18 2.93 -1.29
CA VAL A 236 -11.04 2.45 -2.07
C VAL A 236 -11.33 2.61 -3.55
N GLU A 237 -10.34 3.06 -4.29
CA GLU A 237 -10.35 3.16 -5.75
C GLU A 237 -9.25 2.30 -6.35
N ALA A 238 -9.55 1.68 -7.50
CA ALA A 238 -8.59 0.91 -8.26
C ALA A 238 -8.59 1.31 -9.74
N PHE A 239 -7.39 1.34 -10.30
CA PHE A 239 -7.09 1.69 -11.69
C PHE A 239 -6.25 0.58 -12.30
N ARG A 240 -6.68 0.04 -13.45
CA ARG A 240 -5.98 -1.06 -14.13
C ARG A 240 -4.71 -0.63 -14.84
N ASP A 241 -4.71 0.59 -15.38
CA ASP A 241 -3.55 1.21 -16.02
C ASP A 241 -3.59 2.73 -15.78
N TRP A 242 -3.13 3.12 -14.60
CA TRP A 242 -3.12 4.53 -14.21
C TRP A 242 -2.00 5.29 -14.93
N ARG A 243 -2.36 6.39 -15.61
CA ARG A 243 -1.45 7.21 -16.43
C ARG A 243 -1.45 8.69 -16.06
N GLY A 244 -2.18 9.06 -15.03
CA GLY A 244 -2.41 10.42 -14.61
C GLY A 244 -3.91 10.70 -14.47
N PRO A 245 -4.26 11.85 -13.84
CA PRO A 245 -5.65 12.29 -13.70
C PRO A 245 -6.28 12.71 -15.02
#